data_1b0be5787a99bff6d8146ebc4e1c986e
#
_entry.id   1b0be5787a99bff6d8146ebc4e1c986e
#
_cell.length_a   1.000
_cell.length_b   1.000
_cell.length_c   1.000
_cell.angle_alpha   90.00
_cell.angle_beta   90.00
_cell.angle_gamma   90.00
#
_symmetry.space_group_name_H-M   'P 1'
#
loop_
_entity.id
_entity.type
_entity.pdbx_description
1 polymer ?
#
loop_
_entity_poly.entity_id
_entity_poly.type
_entity_poly.pdbx_seq_one_letter_code
_entity_poly.pdbx_strand_id
1 'polypeptide(L)'
;MKLIELHNFQDDGFKEAERGTPSPCIGEVVIKVHAASLNFRDFMIAKGLYNPNIELPLVPLSDGAGEVVAVGNDVTEFSVGDRVTSVFWQDWNKDNKSRTISTGSDAAGVLSEFAVL
;
A
#
# COMPACT_ATOMS: atom_id res chain seq x y z
N MET A 1 -13.55 -5.96 -0.40
CA MET A 1 -12.26 -6.53 -0.80
C MET A 1 -11.63 -7.29 0.35
N LYS A 2 -10.91 -8.36 0.05
CA LYS A 2 -10.11 -9.09 1.04
C LYS A 2 -8.72 -8.47 1.16
N LEU A 3 -8.17 -8.53 2.37
CA LEU A 3 -6.84 -8.01 2.67
C LEU A 3 -6.27 -8.70 3.92
N ILE A 4 -4.97 -8.53 4.15
CA ILE A 4 -4.30 -8.97 5.37
C ILE A 4 -3.88 -7.73 6.15
N GLU A 5 -4.17 -7.71 7.44
CA GLU A 5 -3.79 -6.63 8.36
C GLU A 5 -2.87 -7.14 9.46
N LEU A 6 -1.86 -6.34 9.80
CA LEU A 6 -1.07 -6.50 11.02
C LEU A 6 -1.76 -5.77 12.16
N HIS A 7 -2.17 -6.49 13.21
CA HIS A 7 -2.88 -5.95 14.36
C HIS A 7 -2.00 -5.79 15.60
N ASN A 8 -0.93 -6.54 15.69
CA ASN A 8 0.06 -6.49 16.77
C ASN A 8 1.39 -7.11 16.29
N PHE A 9 2.45 -6.95 17.07
CA PHE A 9 3.79 -7.45 16.73
C PHE A 9 4.09 -8.87 17.27
N GLN A 10 3.06 -9.66 17.53
CA GLN A 10 3.18 -11.05 17.95
C GLN A 10 3.12 -11.99 16.74
N ASP A 11 3.38 -13.28 16.97
CA ASP A 11 3.38 -14.27 15.88
C ASP A 11 2.01 -14.47 15.22
N ASP A 12 0.92 -14.18 15.93
CA ASP A 12 -0.46 -14.19 15.45
C ASP A 12 -0.99 -12.82 15.01
N GLY A 13 -0.09 -11.87 14.78
CA GLY A 13 -0.42 -10.48 14.49
C GLY A 13 -1.13 -10.25 13.17
N PHE A 14 -0.92 -11.13 12.17
CA PHE A 14 -1.58 -11.02 10.87
C PHE A 14 -2.97 -11.64 10.90
N LYS A 15 -3.95 -10.91 10.35
CA LYS A 15 -5.34 -11.37 10.25
C LYS A 15 -5.93 -11.06 8.88
N GLU A 16 -6.72 -12.00 8.36
CA GLU A 16 -7.58 -11.71 7.22
C GLU A 16 -8.68 -10.74 7.66
N ALA A 17 -8.96 -9.77 6.80
CA ALA A 17 -10.04 -8.82 6.98
C ALA A 17 -10.78 -8.54 5.67
N GLU A 18 -11.98 -8.01 5.78
CA GLU A 18 -12.76 -7.52 4.65
C GLU A 18 -13.08 -6.04 4.84
N ARG A 19 -12.89 -5.26 3.77
CA ARG A 19 -13.15 -3.81 3.73
C ARG A 19 -13.93 -3.47 2.46
N GLY A 20 -14.56 -2.31 2.44
CA GLY A 20 -15.07 -1.75 1.18
C GLY A 20 -13.95 -1.56 0.16
N THR A 21 -14.26 -1.69 -1.12
CA THR A 21 -13.30 -1.31 -2.18
C THR A 21 -13.02 0.19 -2.07
N PRO A 22 -11.76 0.63 -2.02
CA PRO A 22 -11.43 2.03 -1.87
C PRO A 22 -11.80 2.84 -3.12
N SER A 23 -12.00 4.13 -2.93
CA SER A 23 -12.11 5.10 -4.02
C SER A 23 -10.91 6.04 -3.98
N PRO A 24 -10.36 6.46 -5.13
CA PRO A 24 -9.20 7.34 -5.13
C PRO A 24 -9.60 8.77 -4.77
N CYS A 25 -8.76 9.43 -3.99
CA CYS A 25 -8.81 10.87 -3.79
C CYS A 25 -8.15 11.63 -4.95
N ILE A 26 -8.02 12.96 -4.83
CA ILE A 26 -7.31 13.80 -5.80
C ILE A 26 -5.84 13.35 -5.86
N GLY A 27 -5.34 13.10 -7.06
CA GLY A 27 -3.96 12.70 -7.30
C GLY A 27 -3.66 11.23 -7.02
N GLU A 28 -4.64 10.42 -6.65
CA GLU A 28 -4.47 8.99 -6.35
C GLU A 28 -5.02 8.10 -7.46
N VAL A 29 -4.54 6.87 -7.50
CA VAL A 29 -5.10 5.79 -8.32
C VAL A 29 -5.46 4.60 -7.43
N VAL A 30 -6.47 3.84 -7.82
CA VAL A 30 -6.75 2.52 -7.24
C VAL A 30 -6.26 1.47 -8.21
N ILE A 31 -5.44 0.55 -7.71
CA ILE A 31 -4.99 -0.61 -8.48
C ILE A 31 -5.66 -1.89 -7.98
N LYS A 32 -5.99 -2.79 -8.90
CA LYS A 32 -6.24 -4.19 -8.59
C LYS A 32 -4.90 -4.90 -8.52
N VAL A 33 -4.53 -5.35 -7.33
CA VAL A 33 -3.22 -5.98 -7.10
C VAL A 33 -3.23 -7.39 -7.70
N HIS A 34 -2.24 -7.69 -8.54
CA HIS A 34 -2.05 -9.00 -9.15
C HIS A 34 -0.88 -9.78 -8.52
N ALA A 35 0.12 -9.07 -8.01
CA ALA A 35 1.27 -9.64 -7.34
C ALA A 35 1.84 -8.68 -6.31
N ALA A 36 2.38 -9.23 -5.24
CA ALA A 36 3.11 -8.47 -4.23
C ALA A 36 4.38 -9.23 -3.84
N SER A 37 5.41 -8.49 -3.46
CA SER A 37 6.71 -9.04 -3.07
C SER A 37 6.86 -9.00 -1.55
N LEU A 38 7.36 -10.11 -0.97
CA LEU A 38 7.76 -10.19 0.43
C LEU A 38 9.23 -9.80 0.57
N ASN A 39 9.51 -8.83 1.42
CA ASN A 39 10.83 -8.29 1.64
C ASN A 39 11.25 -8.42 3.13
N PHE A 40 12.54 -8.37 3.41
CA PHE A 40 13.04 -8.42 4.79
C PHE A 40 12.47 -7.29 5.67
N ARG A 41 12.20 -6.12 5.07
CA ARG A 41 11.55 -5.00 5.75
C ARG A 41 10.19 -5.40 6.32
N ASP A 42 9.40 -6.19 5.61
CA ASP A 42 8.07 -6.63 6.07
C ASP A 42 8.17 -7.50 7.31
N PHE A 43 9.20 -8.37 7.39
CA PHE A 43 9.51 -9.11 8.61
C PHE A 43 9.87 -8.15 9.77
N MET A 44 10.69 -7.14 9.52
CA MET A 44 11.06 -6.15 10.53
C MET A 44 9.85 -5.37 11.05
N ILE A 45 8.92 -5.00 10.14
CA ILE A 45 7.65 -4.34 10.50
C ILE A 45 6.79 -5.28 11.35
N ALA A 46 6.61 -6.53 10.92
CA ALA A 46 5.81 -7.52 11.65
C ALA A 46 6.29 -7.76 13.08
N LYS A 47 7.59 -7.63 13.33
CA LYS A 47 8.20 -7.80 14.66
C LYS A 47 8.33 -6.50 15.46
N GLY A 48 7.86 -5.36 14.95
CA GLY A 48 7.99 -4.06 15.60
C GLY A 48 9.43 -3.53 15.67
N LEU A 49 10.34 -4.10 14.87
CA LEU A 49 11.77 -3.75 14.85
C LEU A 49 12.08 -2.62 13.86
N TYR A 50 11.20 -2.34 12.92
CA TYR A 50 11.37 -1.27 11.93
C TYR A 50 10.98 0.10 12.52
N ASN A 51 9.76 0.20 13.00
CA ASN A 51 9.22 1.35 13.71
C ASN A 51 8.17 0.86 14.71
N PRO A 52 8.46 0.85 16.02
CA PRO A 52 7.52 0.35 17.03
C PRO A 52 6.28 1.24 17.22
N ASN A 53 6.28 2.46 16.66
CA ASN A 53 5.18 3.41 16.74
C ASN A 53 4.30 3.42 15.47
N ILE A 54 4.39 2.40 14.62
CA ILE A 54 3.50 2.25 13.46
C ILE A 54 2.05 2.17 13.96
N GLU A 55 1.18 2.91 13.29
CA GLU A 55 -0.25 2.85 13.55
C GLU A 55 -0.83 1.50 13.08
N LEU A 56 -1.53 0.83 13.96
CA LEU A 56 -2.17 -0.48 13.70
C LEU A 56 -3.71 -0.35 13.80
N PRO A 57 -4.49 -1.14 13.03
CA PRO A 57 -4.04 -2.18 12.11
C PRO A 57 -3.46 -1.62 10.81
N LEU A 58 -2.43 -2.28 10.27
CA LEU A 58 -1.73 -1.87 9.05
C LEU A 58 -1.84 -2.95 7.98
N VAL A 59 -2.17 -2.57 6.74
CA VAL A 59 -1.98 -3.43 5.56
C VAL A 59 -0.50 -3.39 5.18
N PRO A 60 0.22 -4.51 5.23
CA PRO A 60 1.65 -4.53 4.98
C PRO A 60 2.01 -4.57 3.49
N LEU A 61 3.29 -4.69 3.20
CA LEU A 61 3.99 -4.79 1.93
C LEU A 61 4.07 -3.48 1.15
N SER A 62 5.28 -3.17 0.67
CA SER A 62 5.56 -1.96 -0.09
C SER A 62 5.52 -2.17 -1.61
N ASP A 63 5.80 -3.39 -2.07
CA ASP A 63 6.06 -3.65 -3.47
C ASP A 63 4.96 -4.51 -4.09
N GLY A 64 4.16 -3.89 -4.94
CA GLY A 64 3.06 -4.53 -5.63
C GLY A 64 3.01 -4.17 -7.11
N ALA A 65 2.41 -5.05 -7.88
CA ALA A 65 2.11 -4.83 -9.29
C ALA A 65 0.64 -5.14 -9.56
N GLY A 66 0.02 -4.37 -10.43
CA GLY A 66 -1.39 -4.53 -10.73
C GLY A 66 -1.84 -3.70 -11.92
N GLU A 67 -3.15 -3.53 -12.01
CA GLU A 67 -3.81 -2.78 -13.05
C GLU A 67 -4.62 -1.64 -12.42
N VAL A 68 -4.53 -0.46 -13.00
CA VAL A 68 -5.33 0.71 -12.58
C VAL A 68 -6.80 0.44 -12.87
N VAL A 69 -7.65 0.51 -11.86
CA VAL A 69 -9.11 0.30 -11.98
C VAL A 69 -9.91 1.57 -11.71
N ALA A 70 -9.33 2.56 -11.07
CA ALA A 70 -9.92 3.88 -10.89
C ALA A 70 -8.81 4.94 -10.78
N VAL A 71 -9.11 6.15 -11.23
CA VAL A 71 -8.22 7.31 -11.15
C VAL A 71 -8.95 8.45 -10.44
N GLY A 72 -8.25 9.15 -9.56
CA GLY A 72 -8.75 10.33 -8.89
C GLY A 72 -8.73 11.56 -9.80
N ASN A 73 -9.36 12.64 -9.33
CA ASN A 73 -9.31 13.91 -10.03
C ASN A 73 -7.86 14.40 -10.14
N ASP A 74 -7.55 15.09 -11.23
CA ASP A 74 -6.22 15.63 -11.56
C ASP A 74 -5.13 14.57 -11.88
N VAL A 75 -5.45 13.29 -11.92
CA VAL A 75 -4.56 12.26 -12.45
C VAL A 75 -4.65 12.26 -13.98
N THR A 76 -3.55 12.65 -14.64
CA THR A 76 -3.44 12.69 -16.10
C THR A 76 -2.41 11.72 -16.67
N GLU A 77 -1.54 11.18 -15.80
CA GLU A 77 -0.41 10.33 -16.17
C GLU A 77 -0.81 8.84 -16.28
N PHE A 78 -1.94 8.45 -15.68
CA PHE A 78 -2.44 7.08 -15.67
C PHE A 78 -3.90 7.01 -16.13
N SER A 79 -4.24 5.90 -16.76
CA SER A 79 -5.59 5.56 -17.22
C SER A 79 -6.04 4.20 -16.69
N VAL A 80 -7.35 4.00 -16.57
CA VAL A 80 -7.90 2.67 -16.24
C VAL A 80 -7.43 1.66 -17.29
N GLY A 81 -6.92 0.52 -16.84
CA GLY A 81 -6.33 -0.53 -17.65
C GLY A 81 -4.80 -0.49 -17.73
N ASP A 82 -4.14 0.58 -17.27
CA ASP A 82 -2.68 0.65 -17.24
C ASP A 82 -2.11 -0.37 -16.25
N ARG A 83 -1.02 -1.03 -16.65
CA ARG A 83 -0.25 -1.94 -15.80
C ARG A 83 0.84 -1.16 -15.11
N VAL A 84 0.84 -1.22 -13.78
CA VAL A 84 1.71 -0.40 -12.94
C VAL A 84 2.34 -1.21 -11.82
N THR A 85 3.41 -0.66 -11.25
CA THR A 85 4.01 -1.12 -10.00
C THR A 85 3.99 0.02 -8.99
N SER A 86 3.85 -0.30 -7.70
CA SER A 86 3.98 0.69 -6.64
C SER A 86 5.40 1.25 -6.56
N VAL A 87 5.51 2.46 -6.05
CA VAL A 87 6.78 3.05 -5.60
C VAL A 87 6.84 3.04 -4.07
N PHE A 88 8.04 3.02 -3.51
CA PHE A 88 8.25 2.94 -2.07
C PHE A 88 7.75 4.19 -1.33
N TRP A 89 8.05 5.39 -1.88
CA TRP A 89 7.66 6.67 -1.31
C TRP A 89 6.45 7.23 -2.05
N GLN A 90 5.28 7.23 -1.41
CA GLN A 90 4.04 7.72 -2.03
C GLN A 90 4.03 9.24 -2.25
N ASP A 91 4.74 9.99 -1.43
CA ASP A 91 4.84 11.45 -1.53
C ASP A 91 5.97 11.93 -2.46
N TRP A 92 6.70 11.00 -3.11
CA TRP A 92 7.76 11.37 -4.04
C TRP A 92 7.20 11.60 -5.45
N ASN A 93 7.59 12.71 -6.04
CA ASN A 93 7.41 12.98 -7.46
C ASN A 93 8.59 13.80 -8.00
N LYS A 94 8.63 14.05 -9.30
CA LYS A 94 9.75 14.75 -9.96
C LYS A 94 9.95 16.20 -9.46
N ASP A 95 8.88 16.85 -9.01
CA ASP A 95 8.88 18.23 -8.55
C ASP A 95 9.07 18.33 -7.03
N ASN A 96 8.50 17.39 -6.30
CA ASN A 96 8.65 17.27 -4.85
C ASN A 96 9.38 15.95 -4.54
N LYS A 97 10.61 16.05 -4.09
CA LYS A 97 11.45 14.90 -3.72
C LYS A 97 11.28 14.50 -2.25
N SER A 98 10.11 14.75 -1.67
CA SER A 98 9.76 14.30 -0.33
C SER A 98 9.85 12.76 -0.22
N ARG A 99 10.24 12.28 0.93
CA ARG A 99 10.39 10.85 1.25
C ARG A 99 9.95 10.62 2.68
N THR A 100 8.69 10.89 2.96
CA THR A 100 8.14 10.84 4.32
C THR A 100 7.04 9.80 4.49
N ILE A 101 6.39 9.39 3.39
CA ILE A 101 5.28 8.44 3.43
C ILE A 101 5.68 7.15 2.71
N SER A 102 6.11 6.15 3.46
CA SER A 102 6.48 4.85 2.91
C SER A 102 5.28 3.91 2.86
N THR A 103 5.12 3.23 1.72
CA THR A 103 4.07 2.22 1.51
C THR A 103 4.27 1.03 2.44
N GLY A 104 3.20 0.55 3.06
CA GLY A 104 3.22 -0.57 4.00
C GLY A 104 3.86 -0.26 5.35
N SER A 105 3.95 1.02 5.74
CA SER A 105 4.39 1.49 7.05
C SER A 105 3.68 2.78 7.45
N ASP A 106 3.97 3.91 6.78
CA ASP A 106 3.32 5.20 7.06
C ASP A 106 1.95 5.30 6.35
N ALA A 107 1.81 4.59 5.24
CA ALA A 107 0.56 4.39 4.53
C ALA A 107 0.27 2.90 4.36
N ALA A 108 -0.99 2.56 4.06
CA ALA A 108 -1.39 1.19 3.75
C ALA A 108 -0.56 0.61 2.61
N GLY A 109 -0.19 -0.66 2.75
CA GLY A 109 0.54 -1.40 1.74
C GLY A 109 -0.35 -2.12 0.73
N VAL A 110 0.25 -3.09 0.06
CA VAL A 110 -0.34 -3.74 -1.11
C VAL A 110 -0.79 -5.19 -0.88
N LEU A 111 -0.82 -5.67 0.38
CA LEU A 111 -1.35 -7.00 0.69
C LEU A 111 -2.88 -7.01 0.79
N SER A 112 -3.51 -6.66 -0.32
CA SER A 112 -4.96 -6.52 -0.48
C SER A 112 -5.36 -6.77 -1.94
N GLU A 113 -6.64 -7.03 -2.20
CA GLU A 113 -7.15 -7.14 -3.59
C GLU A 113 -7.05 -5.81 -4.34
N PHE A 114 -7.23 -4.69 -3.64
CA PHE A 114 -7.13 -3.34 -4.20
C PHE A 114 -6.29 -2.46 -3.27
N ALA A 115 -5.45 -1.63 -3.83
CA ALA A 115 -4.63 -0.67 -3.11
C ALA A 115 -4.76 0.74 -3.70
N VAL A 116 -4.66 1.75 -2.85
CA VAL A 116 -4.57 3.16 -3.23
C VAL A 116 -3.10 3.55 -3.30
N LEU A 117 -2.70 4.21 -4.38
CA LEU A 117 -1.33 4.68 -4.63
C LEU A 117 -1.33 6.12 -5.13
#